data_0df9a0bfebaf791e46683f9f8f2312d6
#
_entry.id   0df9a0bfebaf791e46683f9f8f2312d6
#
_cell.length_a   1.000
_cell.length_b   1.000
_cell.length_c   1.000
_cell.angle_alpha   90.00
_cell.angle_beta   90.00
_cell.angle_gamma   90.00
#
_symmetry.space_group_name_H-M   'P 1'
#
loop_
_entity.id
_entity.type
_entity.pdbx_description
1 polymer ?
#
loop_
_entity_poly.entity_id
_entity_poly.type
_entity_poly.pdbx_seq_one_letter_code
_entity_poly.pdbx_strand_id
1 'polypeptide(L)'
;LSVAAMAAAFFIRFVLFRGENPVGGFGYHMLWAGLFSPVYAVLFGLLGIYEPQPQRGFIHEFGNIVLGCTFGVMLYIDLIFVFRVVDFSRWMILLCYLLLIAFTGARGFIAHRLLRRQYRAGNGLRRLVIIGDGASARECLRRVKKGRDAGWTVIGSVGVSALSGVPHLGSYDSLRTALETNAPDEAVIAMEENQAERLGGILRECEDTGVKLALLP
;
A
#
# COMPACT_ATOMS: atom_id res chain seq x y z
N LEU A 1 1.75 -13.99 11.50
CA LEU A 1 3.13 -13.92 11.01
C LEU A 1 4.13 -13.95 12.16
N SER A 2 3.96 -13.14 13.22
CA SER A 2 4.86 -13.10 14.38
C SER A 2 5.00 -14.46 15.06
N VAL A 3 3.89 -15.14 15.31
CA VAL A 3 3.89 -16.50 15.88
C VAL A 3 4.61 -17.49 14.97
N ALA A 4 4.38 -17.42 13.67
CA ALA A 4 5.05 -18.28 12.69
C ALA A 4 6.57 -18.01 12.64
N ALA A 5 6.98 -16.74 12.71
CA ALA A 5 8.39 -16.36 12.76
C ALA A 5 9.07 -16.88 14.04
N MET A 6 8.39 -16.79 15.19
CA MET A 6 8.88 -17.30 16.45
C MET A 6 8.99 -18.84 16.44
N ALA A 7 7.97 -19.53 15.91
CA ALA A 7 8.01 -20.99 15.77
C ALA A 7 9.16 -21.44 14.88
N ALA A 8 9.35 -20.78 13.73
CA ALA A 8 10.46 -21.08 12.83
C ALA A 8 11.83 -20.78 13.47
N ALA A 9 11.95 -19.64 14.18
CA ALA A 9 13.17 -19.28 14.90
C ALA A 9 13.52 -20.32 15.98
N PHE A 10 12.51 -20.75 16.73
CA PHE A 10 12.67 -21.79 17.74
C PHE A 10 13.16 -23.11 17.10
N PHE A 11 12.51 -23.55 16.03
CA PHE A 11 12.87 -24.78 15.35
C PHE A 11 14.29 -24.73 14.79
N ILE A 12 14.65 -23.64 14.11
CA ILE A 12 16.01 -23.44 13.56
C ILE A 12 17.04 -23.45 14.69
N ARG A 13 16.80 -22.70 15.78
CA ARG A 13 17.80 -22.55 16.85
C ARG A 13 18.00 -23.81 17.67
N PHE A 14 16.93 -24.50 18.04
CA PHE A 14 17.00 -25.60 19.00
C PHE A 14 17.00 -26.99 18.36
N VAL A 15 16.38 -27.14 17.20
CA VAL A 15 16.33 -28.43 16.49
C VAL A 15 17.46 -28.54 15.47
N LEU A 16 17.65 -27.50 14.62
CA LEU A 16 18.63 -27.56 13.54
C LEU A 16 20.06 -27.30 14.03
N PHE A 17 20.26 -26.26 14.86
CA PHE A 17 21.57 -25.90 15.39
C PHE A 17 21.91 -26.55 16.74
N ARG A 18 21.10 -27.51 17.20
CA ARG A 18 21.32 -28.25 18.46
C ARG A 18 21.72 -27.33 19.63
N GLY A 19 21.02 -26.21 19.78
CA GLY A 19 21.24 -25.30 20.91
C GLY A 19 20.94 -25.98 22.25
N GLU A 20 21.49 -25.41 23.34
CA GLU A 20 21.13 -25.82 24.69
C GLU A 20 19.61 -25.78 24.91
N ASN A 21 19.10 -26.66 25.79
CA ASN A 21 17.68 -26.75 26.05
C ASN A 21 17.07 -25.42 26.40
N PRO A 22 15.99 -25.00 25.69
CA PRO A 22 15.38 -23.70 25.95
C PRO A 22 14.73 -23.70 27.33
N VAL A 23 15.01 -22.67 28.11
CA VAL A 23 14.29 -22.46 29.36
C VAL A 23 12.81 -22.17 29.03
N GLY A 24 11.89 -22.85 29.69
CA GLY A 24 10.45 -22.73 29.48
C GLY A 24 9.87 -23.52 28.31
N GLY A 25 10.68 -24.14 27.45
CA GLY A 25 10.22 -24.97 26.33
C GLY A 25 9.47 -24.23 25.21
N PHE A 26 8.98 -24.98 24.22
CA PHE A 26 8.30 -24.43 23.04
C PHE A 26 7.03 -23.63 23.38
N GLY A 27 6.19 -24.18 24.29
CA GLY A 27 4.92 -23.54 24.67
C GLY A 27 5.10 -22.15 25.28
N TYR A 28 6.12 -21.98 26.10
CA TYR A 28 6.45 -20.68 26.71
C TYR A 28 6.78 -19.61 25.67
N HIS A 29 7.61 -19.96 24.68
CA HIS A 29 7.96 -19.03 23.60
C HIS A 29 6.77 -18.70 22.69
N MET A 30 5.86 -19.68 22.47
CA MET A 30 4.63 -19.46 21.69
C MET A 30 3.63 -18.55 22.43
N LEU A 31 3.54 -18.68 23.76
CA LEU A 31 2.70 -17.82 24.59
C LEU A 31 3.15 -16.35 24.48
N TRP A 32 4.44 -16.09 24.62
CA TRP A 32 5.00 -14.76 24.44
C TRP A 32 4.79 -14.21 23.03
N ALA A 33 5.00 -15.02 22.01
CA ALA A 33 4.75 -14.63 20.61
C ALA A 33 3.27 -14.30 20.37
N GLY A 34 2.34 -15.05 20.99
CA GLY A 34 0.91 -14.78 20.93
C GLY A 34 0.54 -13.47 21.61
N LEU A 35 1.10 -13.21 22.80
CA LEU A 35 0.86 -11.98 23.57
C LEU A 35 1.35 -10.73 22.80
N PHE A 36 2.43 -10.87 22.04
CA PHE A 36 2.99 -9.76 21.23
C PHE A 36 2.35 -9.62 19.85
N SER A 37 1.61 -10.62 19.39
CA SER A 37 0.96 -10.57 18.07
C SER A 37 0.06 -9.33 17.86
N PRO A 38 -0.77 -8.89 18.84
CA PRO A 38 -1.57 -7.67 18.70
C PRO A 38 -0.73 -6.40 18.55
N VAL A 39 0.42 -6.33 19.23
CA VAL A 39 1.33 -5.18 19.14
C VAL A 39 1.85 -5.01 17.70
N TYR A 40 2.29 -6.10 17.08
CA TYR A 40 2.69 -6.08 15.66
C TYR A 40 1.52 -5.73 14.74
N ALA A 41 0.31 -6.20 15.05
CA ALA A 41 -0.87 -5.87 14.26
C ALA A 41 -1.16 -4.35 14.28
N VAL A 42 -1.08 -3.72 15.45
CA VAL A 42 -1.25 -2.28 15.61
C VAL A 42 -0.13 -1.50 14.90
N LEU A 43 1.14 -1.87 15.12
CA LEU A 43 2.28 -1.22 14.48
C LEU A 43 2.20 -1.29 12.95
N PHE A 44 1.87 -2.44 12.40
CA PHE A 44 1.75 -2.63 10.96
C PHE A 44 0.53 -1.90 10.38
N GLY A 45 -0.56 -1.77 11.16
CA GLY A 45 -1.72 -0.94 10.82
C GLY A 45 -1.35 0.53 10.74
N LEU A 46 -0.66 1.07 11.75
CA LEU A 46 -0.20 2.46 11.79
C LEU A 46 0.76 2.80 10.65
N LEU A 47 1.61 1.86 10.26
CA LEU A 47 2.55 2.02 9.14
C LEU A 47 1.92 1.77 7.76
N GLY A 48 0.63 1.43 7.71
CA GLY A 48 -0.10 1.19 6.46
C GLY A 48 0.39 -0.04 5.67
N ILE A 49 1.02 -1.02 6.35
CA ILE A 49 1.57 -2.22 5.71
C ILE A 49 0.48 -3.19 5.24
N TYR A 50 -0.74 -3.07 5.79
CA TYR A 50 -1.88 -3.91 5.40
C TYR A 50 -2.57 -3.46 4.12
N GLU A 51 -2.42 -2.20 3.75
CA GLU A 51 -3.01 -1.64 2.53
C GLU A 51 -1.94 -1.58 1.42
N PRO A 52 -1.89 -2.60 0.54
CA PRO A 52 -0.95 -2.57 -0.58
C PRO A 52 -1.32 -1.41 -1.50
N GLN A 53 -0.51 -0.38 -1.51
CA GLN A 53 -0.66 0.75 -2.43
C GLN A 53 0.22 0.50 -3.65
N PRO A 54 -0.36 0.13 -4.80
CA PRO A 54 0.41 -0.21 -6.00
C PRO A 54 1.21 0.98 -6.55
N GLN A 55 0.89 2.17 -6.09
CA GLN A 55 1.54 3.43 -6.48
C GLN A 55 2.85 3.69 -5.71
N ARG A 56 3.00 3.13 -4.49
CA ARG A 56 4.23 3.23 -3.72
C ARG A 56 5.22 2.18 -4.19
N GLY A 57 6.44 2.60 -4.51
CA GLY A 57 7.50 1.67 -4.90
C GLY A 57 7.76 0.63 -3.81
N PHE A 58 8.04 -0.61 -4.21
CA PHE A 58 8.37 -1.72 -3.30
C PHE A 58 9.44 -1.37 -2.25
N ILE A 59 10.40 -0.51 -2.60
CA ILE A 59 11.47 -0.07 -1.70
C ILE A 59 10.92 0.70 -0.50
N HIS A 60 9.91 1.55 -0.72
CA HIS A 60 9.30 2.33 0.37
C HIS A 60 8.46 1.44 1.29
N GLU A 61 7.72 0.49 0.73
CA GLU A 61 6.95 -0.50 1.49
C GLU A 61 7.89 -1.40 2.32
N PHE A 62 8.99 -1.84 1.72
CA PHE A 62 10.01 -2.63 2.42
C PHE A 62 10.66 -1.85 3.57
N GLY A 63 10.92 -0.55 3.37
CA GLY A 63 11.41 0.33 4.44
C GLY A 63 10.47 0.39 5.64
N ASN A 64 9.16 0.54 5.39
CA ASN A 64 8.14 0.53 6.43
C ASN A 64 8.06 -0.82 7.17
N ILE A 65 8.23 -1.93 6.45
CA ILE A 65 8.28 -3.28 7.05
C ILE A 65 9.47 -3.40 8.00
N VAL A 66 10.66 -3.02 7.55
CA VAL A 66 11.87 -3.06 8.39
C VAL A 66 11.69 -2.18 9.62
N LEU A 67 11.18 -0.97 9.44
CA LEU A 67 10.92 -0.02 10.53
C LEU A 67 9.93 -0.62 11.56
N GLY A 68 8.80 -1.15 11.11
CA GLY A 68 7.79 -1.76 11.98
C GLY A 68 8.31 -2.99 12.73
N CYS A 69 9.09 -3.84 12.06
CA CYS A 69 9.73 -4.99 12.69
C CYS A 69 10.77 -4.53 13.74
N THR A 70 11.55 -3.50 13.45
CA THR A 70 12.57 -2.96 14.37
C THR A 70 11.91 -2.40 15.63
N PHE A 71 10.91 -1.53 15.49
CA PHE A 71 10.17 -1.00 16.64
C PHE A 71 9.49 -2.10 17.44
N GLY A 72 8.90 -3.09 16.78
CA GLY A 72 8.26 -4.21 17.45
C GLY A 72 9.25 -5.06 18.26
N VAL A 73 10.46 -5.31 17.74
CA VAL A 73 11.50 -6.06 18.47
C VAL A 73 12.09 -5.23 19.60
N MET A 74 12.29 -3.92 19.42
CA MET A 74 12.75 -3.04 20.51
C MET A 74 11.75 -3.07 21.66
N LEU A 75 10.46 -2.89 21.39
CA LEU A 75 9.41 -2.96 22.41
C LEU A 75 9.34 -4.36 23.07
N TYR A 76 9.58 -5.42 22.30
CA TYR A 76 9.65 -6.78 22.82
C TYR A 76 10.80 -6.95 23.81
N ILE A 77 12.00 -6.45 23.48
CA ILE A 77 13.18 -6.48 24.34
C ILE A 77 12.96 -5.66 25.61
N ASP A 78 12.38 -4.44 25.49
CA ASP A 78 12.09 -3.58 26.63
C ASP A 78 11.13 -4.27 27.62
N LEU A 79 10.08 -4.93 27.11
CA LEU A 79 9.14 -5.62 27.98
C LEU A 79 9.73 -6.87 28.62
N ILE A 80 10.56 -7.63 27.92
CA ILE A 80 11.32 -8.74 28.52
C ILE A 80 12.19 -8.24 29.66
N PHE A 81 12.85 -7.09 29.47
CA PHE A 81 13.69 -6.49 30.49
C PHE A 81 12.87 -6.00 31.71
N VAL A 82 11.77 -5.31 31.49
CA VAL A 82 10.89 -4.78 32.56
C VAL A 82 10.28 -5.93 33.38
N PHE A 83 9.79 -6.97 32.74
CA PHE A 83 9.21 -8.14 33.43
C PHE A 83 10.25 -9.13 33.96
N ARG A 84 11.54 -8.82 33.82
CA ARG A 84 12.65 -9.70 34.24
C ARG A 84 12.54 -11.14 33.73
N VAL A 85 12.05 -11.28 32.51
CA VAL A 85 11.96 -12.58 31.84
C VAL A 85 13.35 -12.97 31.38
N VAL A 86 14.09 -13.76 32.16
CA VAL A 86 15.56 -13.85 32.13
C VAL A 86 16.11 -14.72 30.99
N ASP A 87 15.31 -15.53 30.30
CA ASP A 87 15.86 -16.68 29.57
C ASP A 87 15.61 -16.72 28.06
N PHE A 88 15.60 -15.55 27.42
CA PHE A 88 15.56 -15.52 25.93
C PHE A 88 16.98 -15.51 25.33
N SER A 89 17.25 -16.48 24.47
CA SER A 89 18.50 -16.50 23.70
C SER A 89 18.57 -15.30 22.74
N ARG A 90 19.65 -14.50 22.82
CA ARG A 90 19.89 -13.37 21.92
C ARG A 90 19.84 -13.75 20.44
N TRP A 91 20.38 -14.93 20.12
CA TRP A 91 20.34 -15.50 18.77
C TRP A 91 18.91 -15.82 18.31
N MET A 92 18.04 -16.23 19.22
CA MET A 92 16.65 -16.51 18.91
C MET A 92 15.88 -15.22 18.59
N ILE A 93 16.12 -14.15 19.35
CA ILE A 93 15.51 -12.84 19.06
C ILE A 93 15.96 -12.32 17.69
N LEU A 94 17.26 -12.40 17.40
CA LEU A 94 17.81 -11.99 16.10
C LEU A 94 17.21 -12.82 14.96
N LEU A 95 17.12 -14.13 15.12
CA LEU A 95 16.56 -15.02 14.13
C LEU A 95 15.06 -14.74 13.90
N CYS A 96 14.31 -14.51 14.98
CA CYS A 96 12.90 -14.14 14.92
C CYS A 96 12.72 -12.80 14.18
N TYR A 97 13.56 -11.81 14.44
CA TYR A 97 13.55 -10.53 13.74
C TYR A 97 13.76 -10.69 12.23
N LEU A 98 14.79 -11.43 11.83
CA LEU A 98 15.09 -11.67 10.41
C LEU A 98 13.96 -12.44 9.71
N LEU A 99 13.42 -13.47 10.37
CA LEU A 99 12.30 -14.23 9.84
C LEU A 99 11.02 -13.42 9.76
N LEU A 100 10.77 -12.52 10.72
CA LEU A 100 9.62 -11.64 10.69
C LEU A 100 9.68 -10.68 9.49
N ILE A 101 10.85 -10.09 9.22
CA ILE A 101 11.07 -9.26 8.02
C ILE A 101 10.87 -10.10 6.76
N ALA A 102 11.47 -11.29 6.70
CA ALA A 102 11.36 -12.17 5.54
C ALA A 102 9.91 -12.58 5.26
N PHE A 103 9.15 -13.00 6.27
CA PHE A 103 7.76 -13.43 6.10
C PHE A 103 6.83 -12.26 5.75
N THR A 104 7.02 -11.09 6.39
CA THR A 104 6.22 -9.90 6.09
C THR A 104 6.55 -9.37 4.69
N GLY A 105 7.82 -9.33 4.33
CA GLY A 105 8.28 -8.94 3.00
C GLY A 105 7.80 -9.89 1.90
N ALA A 106 7.89 -11.19 2.13
CA ALA A 106 7.38 -12.20 1.20
C ALA A 106 5.86 -12.06 0.98
N ARG A 107 5.10 -11.87 2.08
CA ARG A 107 3.65 -11.60 1.99
C ARG A 107 3.37 -10.35 1.16
N GLY A 108 4.07 -9.23 1.42
CA GLY A 108 3.93 -7.99 0.66
C GLY A 108 4.26 -8.19 -0.81
N PHE A 109 5.36 -8.87 -1.13
CA PHE A 109 5.75 -9.19 -2.49
C PHE A 109 4.71 -10.05 -3.23
N ILE A 110 4.18 -11.09 -2.56
CA ILE A 110 3.14 -11.96 -3.13
C ILE A 110 1.86 -11.16 -3.37
N ALA A 111 1.42 -10.37 -2.39
CA ALA A 111 0.22 -9.53 -2.50
C ALA A 111 0.36 -8.55 -3.67
N HIS A 112 1.50 -7.88 -3.79
CA HIS A 112 1.79 -6.95 -4.89
C HIS A 112 1.79 -7.65 -6.26
N ARG A 113 2.36 -8.85 -6.33
CA ARG A 113 2.39 -9.63 -7.57
C ARG A 113 1.00 -10.14 -7.98
N LEU A 114 0.15 -10.53 -7.01
CA LEU A 114 -1.23 -10.94 -7.26
C LEU A 114 -2.10 -9.74 -7.70
N LEU A 115 -1.98 -8.60 -7.02
CA LEU A 115 -2.68 -7.37 -7.41
C LEU A 115 -2.34 -6.95 -8.85
N ARG A 116 -1.06 -6.92 -9.19
CA ARG A 116 -0.62 -6.62 -10.56
C ARG A 116 -1.19 -7.59 -11.58
N ARG A 117 -1.31 -8.87 -11.25
CA ARG A 117 -1.95 -9.86 -12.15
C ARG A 117 -3.44 -9.57 -12.33
N GLN A 118 -4.15 -9.22 -11.26
CA GLN A 118 -5.57 -8.86 -11.32
C GLN A 118 -5.79 -7.60 -12.17
N TYR A 119 -4.96 -6.57 -11.99
CA TYR A 119 -5.04 -5.33 -12.77
C TYR A 119 -4.73 -5.56 -14.26
N ARG A 120 -3.75 -6.42 -14.57
CA ARG A 120 -3.48 -6.81 -15.96
C ARG A 120 -4.62 -7.59 -16.61
N ALA A 121 -5.36 -8.36 -15.83
CA ALA A 121 -6.57 -9.05 -16.27
C ALA A 121 -7.80 -8.12 -16.39
N GLY A 122 -7.66 -6.82 -16.07
CA GLY A 122 -8.73 -5.83 -16.15
C GLY A 122 -9.68 -5.82 -14.93
N ASN A 123 -9.37 -6.60 -13.89
CA ASN A 123 -10.21 -6.69 -12.70
C ASN A 123 -9.77 -5.69 -11.62
N GLY A 124 -10.76 -4.98 -11.03
CA GLY A 124 -10.51 -4.05 -9.92
C GLY A 124 -9.81 -2.75 -10.34
N LEU A 125 -9.84 -2.41 -11.62
CA LEU A 125 -9.31 -1.15 -12.12
C LEU A 125 -10.23 0.00 -11.69
N ARG A 126 -9.64 1.05 -11.13
CA ARG A 126 -10.35 2.31 -10.84
C ARG A 126 -10.58 3.08 -12.11
N ARG A 127 -11.80 3.54 -12.27
CA ARG A 127 -12.23 4.32 -13.44
C ARG A 127 -11.78 5.76 -13.27
N LEU A 128 -10.88 6.22 -14.14
CA LEU A 128 -10.27 7.54 -14.11
C LEU A 128 -10.79 8.41 -15.25
N VAL A 129 -11.21 9.63 -14.93
CA VAL A 129 -11.50 10.69 -15.90
C VAL A 129 -10.38 11.73 -15.86
N ILE A 130 -9.90 12.16 -17.02
CA ILE A 130 -8.92 13.25 -17.14
C ILE A 130 -9.69 14.53 -17.48
N ILE A 131 -9.55 15.54 -16.62
CA ILE A 131 -10.12 16.87 -16.81
C ILE A 131 -9.01 17.77 -17.33
N GLY A 132 -9.06 18.06 -18.62
CA GLY A 132 -8.06 18.86 -19.34
C GLY A 132 -7.86 18.36 -20.76
N ASP A 133 -7.28 19.19 -21.61
CA ASP A 133 -7.10 18.92 -23.04
C ASP A 133 -5.73 19.33 -23.60
N GLY A 134 -4.89 19.98 -22.77
CA GLY A 134 -3.58 20.47 -23.14
C GLY A 134 -2.45 19.44 -23.13
N ALA A 135 -1.23 19.95 -23.09
CA ALA A 135 -0.01 19.12 -23.02
C ALA A 135 0.05 18.33 -21.71
N SER A 136 -0.37 18.93 -20.60
CA SER A 136 -0.44 18.30 -19.29
C SER A 136 -1.39 17.09 -19.29
N ALA A 137 -2.56 17.20 -19.91
CA ALA A 137 -3.52 16.11 -20.01
C ALA A 137 -3.01 14.95 -20.88
N ARG A 138 -2.30 15.27 -21.98
CA ARG A 138 -1.64 14.24 -22.82
C ARG A 138 -0.52 13.50 -22.08
N GLU A 139 0.27 14.23 -21.31
CA GLU A 139 1.32 13.62 -20.49
C GLU A 139 0.73 12.75 -19.37
N CYS A 140 -0.35 13.22 -18.72
CA CYS A 140 -1.12 12.45 -17.76
C CYS A 140 -1.60 11.12 -18.37
N LEU A 141 -2.26 11.19 -19.52
CA LEU A 141 -2.74 10.02 -20.24
C LEU A 141 -1.60 9.04 -20.59
N ARG A 142 -0.45 9.56 -21.00
CA ARG A 142 0.73 8.76 -21.32
C ARG A 142 1.27 8.05 -20.08
N ARG A 143 1.36 8.75 -18.93
CA ARG A 143 1.80 8.18 -17.66
C ARG A 143 0.86 7.09 -17.16
N VAL A 144 -0.47 7.35 -17.20
CA VAL A 144 -1.47 6.36 -16.79
C VAL A 144 -1.44 5.13 -17.71
N LYS A 145 -1.34 5.32 -19.03
CA LYS A 145 -1.21 4.19 -19.98
C LYS A 145 0.07 3.39 -19.79
N LYS A 146 1.19 4.03 -19.46
CA LYS A 146 2.46 3.36 -19.15
C LYS A 146 2.41 2.62 -17.81
N GLY A 147 1.65 3.15 -16.86
CA GLY A 147 1.45 2.60 -15.52
C GLY A 147 0.21 1.71 -15.37
N ARG A 148 -0.18 0.95 -16.41
CA ARG A 148 -1.35 0.03 -16.35
C ARG A 148 -1.35 -0.90 -15.15
N ASP A 149 -0.18 -1.21 -14.60
CA ASP A 149 -0.01 -2.02 -13.40
C ASP A 149 -0.39 -1.26 -12.11
N ALA A 150 -0.68 0.05 -12.19
CA ALA A 150 -1.05 0.88 -11.06
C ALA A 150 -2.55 0.86 -10.71
N GLY A 151 -3.34 0.10 -11.47
CA GLY A 151 -4.74 -0.15 -11.15
C GLY A 151 -5.72 0.92 -11.64
N TRP A 152 -5.34 1.75 -12.63
CA TRP A 152 -6.25 2.72 -13.25
C TRP A 152 -6.60 2.38 -14.69
N THR A 153 -7.83 2.68 -15.08
CA THR A 153 -8.28 2.71 -16.48
C THR A 153 -8.88 4.07 -16.79
N VAL A 154 -8.38 4.72 -17.85
CA VAL A 154 -8.94 6.00 -18.30
C VAL A 154 -10.20 5.70 -19.09
N ILE A 155 -11.35 6.16 -18.58
CA ILE A 155 -12.66 5.98 -19.24
C ILE A 155 -12.97 7.09 -20.23
N GLY A 156 -12.34 8.27 -20.06
CA GLY A 156 -12.52 9.39 -20.98
C GLY A 156 -11.83 10.67 -20.52
N SER A 157 -11.98 11.71 -21.33
CA SER A 157 -11.50 13.06 -21.03
C SER A 157 -12.61 14.08 -21.15
N VAL A 158 -12.55 15.11 -20.30
CA VAL A 158 -13.41 16.29 -20.33
C VAL A 158 -12.54 17.51 -20.62
N GLY A 159 -12.90 18.31 -21.61
CA GLY A 159 -12.13 19.47 -22.03
C GLY A 159 -12.71 20.13 -23.29
N VAL A 160 -12.07 21.18 -23.77
CA VAL A 160 -12.49 21.86 -25.00
C VAL A 160 -12.22 21.00 -26.23
N SER A 161 -11.14 20.22 -26.20
CA SER A 161 -10.74 19.35 -27.30
C SER A 161 -10.58 17.89 -26.86
N ALA A 162 -10.82 16.96 -27.79
CA ALA A 162 -10.68 15.54 -27.53
C ALA A 162 -9.20 15.13 -27.38
N LEU A 163 -8.90 14.32 -26.37
CA LEU A 163 -7.59 13.70 -26.23
C LEU A 163 -7.48 12.45 -27.12
N SER A 164 -6.41 12.37 -27.92
CA SER A 164 -6.19 11.22 -28.80
C SER A 164 -6.08 9.93 -28.02
N GLY A 165 -6.93 8.95 -28.35
CA GLY A 165 -6.89 7.59 -27.81
C GLY A 165 -7.67 7.34 -26.53
N VAL A 166 -8.61 8.25 -26.16
CA VAL A 166 -9.63 8.09 -25.13
C VAL A 166 -10.94 8.74 -25.58
N PRO A 167 -12.12 8.26 -25.15
CA PRO A 167 -13.39 8.89 -25.43
C PRO A 167 -13.45 10.31 -24.91
N HIS A 168 -14.04 11.20 -25.67
CA HIS A 168 -14.36 12.56 -25.23
C HIS A 168 -15.74 12.55 -24.59
N LEU A 169 -15.80 12.89 -23.30
CA LEU A 169 -17.03 12.82 -22.50
C LEU A 169 -17.81 14.13 -22.48
N GLY A 170 -17.21 15.23 -22.95
CA GLY A 170 -17.83 16.54 -23.04
C GLY A 170 -16.91 17.69 -22.72
N SER A 171 -17.47 18.92 -22.75
CA SER A 171 -16.77 20.14 -22.37
C SER A 171 -16.79 20.38 -20.85
N TYR A 172 -16.06 21.38 -20.38
CA TYR A 172 -16.08 21.78 -18.96
C TYR A 172 -17.48 22.16 -18.47
N ASP A 173 -18.33 22.75 -19.34
CA ASP A 173 -19.71 23.14 -18.98
C ASP A 173 -20.64 21.93 -18.79
N SER A 174 -20.30 20.79 -19.34
CA SER A 174 -21.02 19.51 -19.16
C SER A 174 -20.35 18.55 -18.20
N LEU A 175 -19.38 19.03 -17.41
CA LEU A 175 -18.58 18.19 -16.50
C LEU A 175 -19.45 17.38 -15.54
N ARG A 176 -20.42 18.03 -14.88
CA ARG A 176 -21.33 17.38 -13.94
C ARG A 176 -22.06 16.19 -14.59
N THR A 177 -22.66 16.41 -15.75
CA THR A 177 -23.36 15.37 -16.49
C THR A 177 -22.43 14.24 -16.91
N ALA A 178 -21.20 14.57 -17.33
CA ALA A 178 -20.18 13.58 -17.68
C ALA A 178 -19.77 12.73 -16.48
N LEU A 179 -19.60 13.31 -15.28
CA LEU A 179 -19.26 12.60 -14.05
C LEU A 179 -20.45 11.74 -13.57
N GLU A 180 -21.66 12.25 -13.53
CA GLU A 180 -22.86 11.52 -13.12
C GLU A 180 -23.17 10.32 -14.03
N THR A 181 -23.06 10.52 -15.36
CA THR A 181 -23.36 9.46 -16.35
C THR A 181 -22.31 8.36 -16.33
N ASN A 182 -21.05 8.72 -16.20
CA ASN A 182 -19.95 7.75 -16.29
C ASN A 182 -19.48 7.21 -14.93
N ALA A 183 -19.90 7.80 -13.82
CA ALA A 183 -19.57 7.41 -12.45
C ALA A 183 -18.08 6.99 -12.28
N PRO A 184 -17.11 7.89 -12.50
CA PRO A 184 -15.71 7.58 -12.31
C PRO A 184 -15.39 7.45 -10.81
N ASP A 185 -14.42 6.60 -10.47
CA ASP A 185 -13.92 6.50 -9.10
C ASP A 185 -13.01 7.67 -8.72
N GLU A 186 -12.25 8.16 -9.73
CA GLU A 186 -11.29 9.24 -9.54
C GLU A 186 -11.29 10.18 -10.77
N ALA A 187 -11.04 11.45 -10.52
CA ALA A 187 -10.82 12.46 -11.57
C ALA A 187 -9.45 13.11 -11.38
N VAL A 188 -8.69 13.23 -12.45
CA VAL A 188 -7.40 13.93 -12.45
C VAL A 188 -7.53 15.23 -13.20
N ILE A 189 -7.19 16.33 -12.52
CA ILE A 189 -7.14 17.66 -13.12
C ILE A 189 -5.76 17.84 -13.73
N ALA A 190 -5.71 17.97 -15.05
CA ALA A 190 -4.51 18.16 -15.84
C ALA A 190 -4.69 19.37 -16.78
N MET A 191 -4.93 20.54 -16.16
CA MET A 191 -5.17 21.81 -16.84
C MET A 191 -3.86 22.60 -16.98
N GLU A 192 -3.83 23.48 -17.94
CA GLU A 192 -2.74 24.45 -18.10
C GLU A 192 -2.99 25.70 -17.25
N GLU A 193 -1.93 26.45 -16.93
CA GLU A 193 -2.00 27.64 -16.06
C GLU A 193 -2.99 28.70 -16.57
N ASN A 194 -3.17 28.82 -17.89
CA ASN A 194 -4.11 29.73 -18.52
C ASN A 194 -5.60 29.40 -18.25
N GLN A 195 -5.90 28.26 -17.68
CA GLN A 195 -7.25 27.78 -17.34
C GLN A 195 -7.54 27.78 -15.82
N ALA A 196 -6.64 28.37 -15.03
CA ALA A 196 -6.72 28.37 -13.56
C ALA A 196 -8.02 29.00 -13.02
N GLU A 197 -8.60 29.97 -13.73
CA GLU A 197 -9.87 30.62 -13.35
C GLU A 197 -11.04 29.62 -13.26
N ARG A 198 -11.01 28.56 -14.06
CA ARG A 198 -12.06 27.51 -14.08
C ARG A 198 -11.87 26.46 -13.00
N LEU A 199 -10.69 26.40 -12.38
CA LEU A 199 -10.34 25.36 -11.39
C LEU A 199 -11.32 25.34 -10.21
N GLY A 200 -11.72 26.52 -9.71
CA GLY A 200 -12.64 26.63 -8.59
C GLY A 200 -14.03 26.06 -8.87
N GLY A 201 -14.53 26.22 -10.10
CA GLY A 201 -15.81 25.64 -10.52
C GLY A 201 -15.72 24.11 -10.66
N ILE A 202 -14.66 23.63 -11.31
CA ILE A 202 -14.41 22.20 -11.49
C ILE A 202 -14.26 21.45 -10.14
N LEU A 203 -13.55 22.07 -9.19
CA LEU A 203 -13.41 21.50 -7.84
C LEU A 203 -14.75 21.32 -7.16
N ARG A 204 -15.62 22.32 -7.18
CA ARG A 204 -16.97 22.27 -6.60
C ARG A 204 -17.83 21.18 -7.26
N GLU A 205 -17.84 21.08 -8.57
CA GLU A 205 -18.60 20.07 -9.28
C GLU A 205 -18.12 18.63 -8.97
N CYS A 206 -16.82 18.45 -8.80
CA CYS A 206 -16.26 17.17 -8.42
C CYS A 206 -16.58 16.82 -6.94
N GLU A 207 -16.54 17.81 -6.04
CA GLU A 207 -16.95 17.62 -4.64
C GLU A 207 -18.44 17.28 -4.54
N ASP A 208 -19.30 17.97 -5.25
CA ASP A 208 -20.75 17.73 -5.27
C ASP A 208 -21.10 16.33 -5.81
N THR A 209 -20.31 15.80 -6.73
CA THR A 209 -20.50 14.43 -7.30
C THR A 209 -19.82 13.34 -6.49
N GLY A 210 -19.05 13.69 -5.44
CA GLY A 210 -18.35 12.74 -4.58
C GLY A 210 -17.17 12.02 -5.24
N VAL A 211 -16.69 12.49 -6.38
CA VAL A 211 -15.56 11.92 -7.12
C VAL A 211 -14.25 12.34 -6.46
N LYS A 212 -13.36 11.37 -6.18
CA LYS A 212 -12.05 11.66 -5.61
C LYS A 212 -11.18 12.40 -6.61
N LEU A 213 -10.64 13.54 -6.18
CA LEU A 213 -9.75 14.35 -6.99
C LEU A 213 -8.28 13.99 -6.73
N ALA A 214 -7.53 13.78 -7.80
CA ALA A 214 -6.09 13.69 -7.78
C ALA A 214 -5.50 14.84 -8.62
N LEU A 215 -4.66 15.66 -8.00
CA LEU A 215 -3.86 16.65 -8.71
C LEU A 215 -2.57 15.98 -9.18
N LEU A 216 -2.26 16.12 -10.46
CA LEU A 216 -0.93 15.74 -10.95
C LEU A 216 0.04 16.88 -10.60
N PRO A 217 1.14 16.52 -9.91
CA PRO A 217 2.21 17.47 -9.69
C PRO A 217 2.97 17.80 -10.99
#